data_f6361f734cc715b58ac980a5f6d82b3c
#
_entry.id   f6361f734cc715b58ac980a5f6d82b3c
#
_cell.length_a   1.000
_cell.length_b   1.000
_cell.length_c   1.000
_cell.angle_alpha   90.00
_cell.angle_beta   90.00
_cell.angle_gamma   90.00
#
_symmetry.space_group_name_H-M   'P 1'
#
loop_
_entity.id
_entity.type
_entity.pdbx_description
1 polymer ?
#
loop_
_entity_poly.entity_id
_entity_poly.type
_entity_poly.pdbx_seq_one_letter_code
_entity_poly.pdbx_strand_id
1 'polypeptide(L)'
;MQKREKILAAAFGAVILIWLGMPLINSTFIEPVETRRNQLKALNQQIDQREQKELELLRSAKQLGAWADNSLPPDEHDAQRLYLEWLNDLAELSGFSNLKLSPGRRMREGKTYIAIQASLEGSATYAQLCQFLLHFYQTDLQQNIISLELDSTGTRLSDRLEIKLTAEGLALAKARPRELLFPRGKLASTLNFDATKMKVHDVLDFPSQTPFRIRLDQEFLTVEKVEGDTWTVVRGANLTVPARYEPGIPVELAPLNQFTE
;
A
#
# COMPACT_ATOMS: atom_id res chain seq x y z
N MET A 1 -7.74 -79.81 53.16
CA MET A 1 -7.90 -78.41 52.77
C MET A 1 -9.37 -78.06 52.76
N GLN A 2 -9.80 -77.18 53.63
CA GLN A 2 -11.21 -76.80 53.77
C GLN A 2 -11.61 -75.92 52.58
N LYS A 3 -12.88 -75.98 52.13
CA LYS A 3 -13.37 -75.25 50.97
C LYS A 3 -13.06 -73.72 51.06
N ARG A 4 -12.90 -73.23 52.24
CA ARG A 4 -12.57 -71.80 52.52
C ARG A 4 -11.13 -71.44 52.10
N GLU A 5 -10.17 -72.34 52.27
CA GLU A 5 -8.76 -72.12 51.89
C GLU A 5 -8.60 -72.05 50.35
N LYS A 6 -9.39 -72.83 49.59
CA LYS A 6 -9.36 -72.87 48.14
C LYS A 6 -9.97 -71.55 47.59
N ILE A 7 -11.01 -70.99 48.20
CA ILE A 7 -11.62 -69.71 47.80
C ILE A 7 -10.65 -68.57 48.12
N LEU A 8 -9.99 -68.60 49.25
CA LEU A 8 -9.02 -67.58 49.63
C LEU A 8 -7.79 -67.61 48.73
N ALA A 9 -7.27 -68.78 48.38
CA ALA A 9 -6.16 -68.91 47.42
C ALA A 9 -6.56 -68.46 46.02
N ALA A 10 -7.77 -68.77 45.57
CA ALA A 10 -8.29 -68.26 44.25
C ALA A 10 -8.45 -66.81 44.21
N ALA A 11 -8.99 -66.18 45.28
CA ALA A 11 -9.13 -64.77 45.40
C ALA A 11 -7.77 -64.03 45.43
N PHE A 12 -6.80 -64.58 46.18
CA PHE A 12 -5.44 -64.03 46.24
C PHE A 12 -4.73 -64.13 44.88
N GLY A 13 -4.89 -65.26 44.19
CA GLY A 13 -4.37 -65.48 42.82
C GLY A 13 -4.98 -64.50 41.80
N ALA A 14 -6.28 -64.23 41.90
CA ALA A 14 -6.95 -63.22 41.05
C ALA A 14 -6.43 -61.81 41.31
N VAL A 15 -6.21 -61.42 42.56
CA VAL A 15 -5.64 -60.11 42.91
C VAL A 15 -4.20 -59.97 42.40
N ILE A 16 -3.39 -60.98 42.50
CA ILE A 16 -2.02 -61.01 41.96
C ILE A 16 -2.05 -60.91 40.42
N LEU A 17 -2.94 -61.64 39.76
CA LEU A 17 -3.10 -61.58 38.29
C LEU A 17 -3.53 -60.20 37.81
N ILE A 18 -4.44 -59.54 38.50
CA ILE A 18 -4.87 -58.16 38.20
C ILE A 18 -3.71 -57.21 38.46
N TRP A 19 -3.02 -57.35 39.57
CA TRP A 19 -1.92 -56.45 39.98
C TRP A 19 -0.69 -56.55 39.06
N LEU A 20 -0.34 -57.74 38.58
CA LEU A 20 0.75 -57.95 37.61
C LEU A 20 0.32 -57.78 36.14
N GLY A 21 -0.97 -58.02 35.82
CA GLY A 21 -1.49 -57.91 34.45
C GLY A 21 -1.78 -56.49 34.02
N MET A 22 -2.20 -55.63 34.97
CA MET A 22 -2.54 -54.23 34.67
C MET A 22 -1.36 -53.41 34.10
N PRO A 23 -0.16 -53.44 34.66
CA PRO A 23 0.98 -52.72 34.09
C PRO A 23 1.42 -53.28 32.72
N LEU A 24 1.32 -54.61 32.52
CA LEU A 24 1.64 -55.23 31.23
C LEU A 24 0.66 -54.81 30.10
N ILE A 25 -0.62 -54.73 30.40
CA ILE A 25 -1.63 -54.26 29.43
C ILE A 25 -1.43 -52.75 29.15
N ASN A 26 -1.13 -51.96 30.17
CA ASN A 26 -0.93 -50.53 30.03
C ASN A 26 0.31 -50.19 29.18
N SER A 27 1.44 -50.84 29.43
CA SER A 27 2.67 -50.62 28.70
C SER A 27 2.66 -51.14 27.26
N THR A 28 1.94 -52.27 27.03
CA THR A 28 1.97 -52.94 25.71
C THR A 28 0.91 -52.42 24.74
N PHE A 29 -0.24 -51.94 25.24
CA PHE A 29 -1.35 -51.55 24.38
C PHE A 29 -1.80 -50.10 24.54
N ILE A 30 -1.75 -49.51 25.73
CA ILE A 30 -2.29 -48.17 25.97
C ILE A 30 -1.23 -47.10 25.66
N GLU A 31 -0.01 -47.23 26.20
CA GLU A 31 1.08 -46.27 25.95
C GLU A 31 1.42 -46.03 24.45
N PRO A 32 1.57 -47.11 23.62
CA PRO A 32 1.90 -46.90 22.22
C PRO A 32 0.77 -46.23 21.45
N VAL A 33 -0.50 -46.42 21.84
CA VAL A 33 -1.66 -45.77 21.21
C VAL A 33 -1.74 -44.29 21.61
N GLU A 34 -1.52 -43.97 22.89
CA GLU A 34 -1.49 -42.58 23.36
C GLU A 34 -0.31 -41.79 22.78
N THR A 35 0.86 -42.42 22.70
CA THR A 35 2.03 -41.79 22.08
C THR A 35 1.79 -41.48 20.62
N ARG A 36 1.20 -42.37 19.83
CA ARG A 36 0.83 -42.13 18.43
C ARG A 36 -0.25 -41.06 18.30
N ARG A 37 -1.22 -41.03 19.21
CA ARG A 37 -2.28 -40.02 19.24
C ARG A 37 -1.72 -38.65 19.56
N ASN A 38 -0.77 -38.56 20.46
CA ASN A 38 -0.07 -37.31 20.79
C ASN A 38 0.83 -36.85 19.65
N GLN A 39 1.51 -37.77 18.97
CA GLN A 39 2.29 -37.47 17.76
C GLN A 39 1.41 -36.96 16.64
N LEU A 40 0.24 -37.56 16.40
CA LEU A 40 -0.73 -37.07 15.41
C LEU A 40 -1.26 -35.69 15.75
N LYS A 41 -1.58 -35.43 17.03
CA LYS A 41 -1.97 -34.09 17.47
C LYS A 41 -0.87 -33.06 17.28
N ALA A 42 0.37 -33.41 17.64
CA ALA A 42 1.52 -32.52 17.45
C ALA A 42 1.80 -32.27 15.97
N LEU A 43 1.63 -33.27 15.11
CA LEU A 43 1.81 -33.13 13.66
C LEU A 43 0.72 -32.26 13.04
N ASN A 44 -0.54 -32.46 13.45
CA ASN A 44 -1.64 -31.58 13.00
C ASN A 44 -1.42 -30.13 13.44
N GLN A 45 -0.99 -29.91 14.68
CA GLN A 45 -0.65 -28.56 15.14
C GLN A 45 0.49 -27.92 14.33
N GLN A 46 1.49 -28.73 13.93
CA GLN A 46 2.57 -28.25 13.08
C GLN A 46 2.08 -27.92 11.66
N ILE A 47 1.14 -28.70 11.11
CA ILE A 47 0.51 -28.43 9.82
C ILE A 47 -0.26 -27.11 9.90
N ASP A 48 -1.14 -26.99 10.89
CA ASP A 48 -1.93 -25.75 11.09
C ASP A 48 -1.04 -24.50 11.23
N GLN A 49 0.05 -24.63 12.00
CA GLN A 49 1.02 -23.52 12.15
C GLN A 49 1.76 -23.19 10.84
N ARG A 50 2.07 -24.21 10.02
CA ARG A 50 2.69 -23.97 8.71
C ARG A 50 1.73 -23.32 7.74
N GLU A 51 0.49 -23.77 7.69
CA GLU A 51 -0.56 -23.18 6.86
C GLU A 51 -0.82 -21.71 7.24
N GLN A 52 -0.89 -21.41 8.54
CA GLN A 52 -1.01 -20.02 9.01
C GLN A 52 0.17 -19.16 8.58
N LYS A 53 1.40 -19.65 8.75
CA LYS A 53 2.60 -18.92 8.30
C LYS A 53 2.63 -18.72 6.78
N GLU A 54 2.19 -19.70 6.01
CA GLU A 54 2.12 -19.59 4.56
C GLU A 54 1.11 -18.53 4.14
N LEU A 55 -0.07 -18.49 4.78
CA LEU A 55 -1.08 -17.45 4.55
C LEU A 55 -0.56 -16.06 4.93
N GLU A 56 0.17 -15.92 6.04
CA GLU A 56 0.81 -14.67 6.44
C GLU A 56 1.86 -14.23 5.43
N LEU A 57 2.69 -15.15 4.94
CA LEU A 57 3.68 -14.86 3.91
C LEU A 57 3.04 -14.43 2.59
N LEU A 58 1.96 -15.08 2.17
CA LEU A 58 1.23 -14.70 0.96
C LEU A 58 0.58 -13.31 1.09
N ARG A 59 -0.01 -13.00 2.24
CA ARG A 59 -0.56 -11.66 2.52
C ARG A 59 0.54 -10.60 2.51
N SER A 60 1.65 -10.86 3.18
CA SER A 60 2.80 -9.96 3.22
C SER A 60 3.42 -9.76 1.83
N ALA A 61 3.52 -10.81 1.02
CA ALA A 61 4.02 -10.72 -0.35
C ALA A 61 3.09 -9.87 -1.25
N LYS A 62 1.77 -10.03 -1.11
CA LYS A 62 0.79 -9.22 -1.82
C LYS A 62 0.88 -7.75 -1.41
N GLN A 63 1.01 -7.50 -0.12
CA GLN A 63 1.14 -6.13 0.43
C GLN A 63 2.44 -5.45 -0.04
N LEU A 64 3.56 -6.19 -0.03
CA LEU A 64 4.82 -5.70 -0.58
C LEU A 64 4.74 -5.42 -2.08
N GLY A 65 3.97 -6.22 -2.84
CA GLY A 65 3.70 -5.95 -4.25
C GLY A 65 2.97 -4.62 -4.45
N ALA A 66 1.90 -4.39 -3.70
CA ALA A 66 1.14 -3.14 -3.76
C ALA A 66 2.02 -1.93 -3.35
N TRP A 67 2.84 -2.06 -2.31
CA TRP A 67 3.79 -1.01 -1.93
C TRP A 67 4.84 -0.74 -3.01
N ALA A 68 5.30 -1.77 -3.71
CA ALA A 68 6.27 -1.61 -4.81
C ALA A 68 5.63 -0.89 -6.02
N ASP A 69 4.37 -1.16 -6.31
CA ASP A 69 3.63 -0.47 -7.37
C ASP A 69 3.42 1.03 -7.05
N ASN A 70 3.31 1.37 -5.75
CA ASN A 70 3.10 2.74 -5.26
C ASN A 70 4.38 3.38 -4.71
N SER A 71 5.55 2.83 -5.01
CA SER A 71 6.83 3.39 -4.61
C SER A 71 7.52 4.13 -5.76
N LEU A 72 8.54 4.91 -5.43
CA LEU A 72 9.46 5.48 -6.41
C LEU A 72 10.21 4.36 -7.16
N PRO A 73 10.72 4.63 -8.38
CA PRO A 73 11.52 3.65 -9.11
C PRO A 73 12.76 3.20 -8.33
N PRO A 74 13.30 1.99 -8.62
CA PRO A 74 14.38 1.41 -7.84
C PRO A 74 15.73 2.09 -8.05
N ASP A 75 15.91 2.79 -9.18
CA ASP A 75 17.10 3.59 -9.41
C ASP A 75 17.08 4.88 -8.58
N GLU A 76 18.16 5.12 -7.86
CA GLU A 76 18.27 6.22 -6.90
C GLU A 76 18.23 7.61 -7.57
N HIS A 77 18.83 7.71 -8.76
CA HIS A 77 18.89 8.98 -9.49
C HIS A 77 17.55 9.29 -10.14
N ASP A 78 16.92 8.29 -10.79
CA ASP A 78 15.60 8.44 -11.37
C ASP A 78 14.55 8.71 -10.31
N ALA A 79 14.59 7.99 -9.19
CA ALA A 79 13.68 8.20 -8.08
C ALA A 79 13.78 9.64 -7.54
N GLN A 80 15.00 10.17 -7.35
CA GLN A 80 15.18 11.53 -6.87
C GLN A 80 14.70 12.57 -7.88
N ARG A 81 15.06 12.39 -9.16
CA ARG A 81 14.62 13.30 -10.24
C ARG A 81 13.11 13.35 -10.33
N LEU A 82 12.46 12.19 -10.45
CA LEU A 82 11.01 12.10 -10.59
C LEU A 82 10.26 12.60 -9.36
N TYR A 83 10.81 12.37 -8.17
CA TYR A 83 10.19 12.86 -6.94
C TYR A 83 10.27 14.39 -6.82
N LEU A 84 11.39 14.99 -7.21
CA LEU A 84 11.54 16.45 -7.25
C LEU A 84 10.64 17.07 -8.32
N GLU A 85 10.58 16.51 -9.52
CA GLU A 85 9.68 16.96 -10.59
C GLU A 85 8.22 16.95 -10.12
N TRP A 86 7.79 15.84 -9.51
CA TRP A 86 6.43 15.71 -8.99
C TRP A 86 6.11 16.71 -7.87
N LEU A 87 7.01 16.90 -6.91
CA LEU A 87 6.81 17.88 -5.84
C LEU A 87 6.74 19.33 -6.38
N ASN A 88 7.53 19.64 -7.42
CA ASN A 88 7.46 20.93 -8.08
C ASN A 88 6.09 21.14 -8.73
N ASP A 89 5.66 20.18 -9.55
CA ASP A 89 4.37 20.23 -10.24
C ASP A 89 3.20 20.38 -9.24
N LEU A 90 3.28 19.63 -8.12
CA LEU A 90 2.27 19.69 -7.07
C LEU A 90 2.23 21.06 -6.38
N ALA A 91 3.39 21.64 -6.10
CA ALA A 91 3.48 22.96 -5.46
C ALA A 91 3.01 24.08 -6.39
N GLU A 92 3.37 24.03 -7.67
CA GLU A 92 2.90 24.97 -8.69
C GLU A 92 1.38 24.89 -8.85
N LEU A 93 0.82 23.67 -8.95
CA LEU A 93 -0.61 23.43 -9.03
C LEU A 93 -1.37 23.99 -7.82
N SER A 94 -0.77 23.89 -6.64
CA SER A 94 -1.33 24.39 -5.40
C SER A 94 -1.19 25.93 -5.25
N GLY A 95 -0.53 26.60 -6.21
CA GLY A 95 -0.37 28.05 -6.25
C GLY A 95 0.76 28.58 -5.37
N PHE A 96 1.74 27.76 -5.05
CA PHE A 96 2.97 28.22 -4.38
C PHE A 96 3.73 29.19 -5.29
N SER A 97 4.45 30.11 -4.70
CA SER A 97 5.34 31.05 -5.39
C SER A 97 6.72 31.04 -4.75
N ASN A 98 7.71 31.58 -5.47
CA ASN A 98 9.11 31.60 -5.03
C ASN A 98 9.65 30.19 -4.69
N LEU A 99 9.23 29.21 -5.47
CA LEU A 99 9.59 27.81 -5.26
C LEU A 99 11.08 27.58 -5.40
N LYS A 100 11.63 26.86 -4.43
CA LYS A 100 12.99 26.38 -4.44
C LYS A 100 12.98 24.94 -3.93
N LEU A 101 13.27 24.00 -4.82
CA LEU A 101 13.41 22.61 -4.48
C LEU A 101 14.90 22.24 -4.42
N SER A 102 15.23 21.44 -3.44
CA SER A 102 16.59 20.94 -3.26
C SER A 102 16.54 19.45 -2.95
N PRO A 103 17.43 18.66 -3.55
CA PRO A 103 17.57 17.27 -3.20
C PRO A 103 18.05 17.13 -1.75
N GLY A 104 17.38 16.31 -0.97
CA GLY A 104 17.74 15.99 0.40
C GLY A 104 18.64 14.78 0.51
N ARG A 105 18.68 14.19 1.70
CA ARG A 105 19.45 12.98 1.98
C ARG A 105 18.85 11.77 1.29
N ARG A 106 19.71 10.80 1.00
CA ARG A 106 19.35 9.48 0.52
C ARG A 106 19.79 8.48 1.58
N MET A 107 18.87 7.73 2.13
CA MET A 107 19.14 6.74 3.16
C MET A 107 18.77 5.36 2.64
N ARG A 108 19.77 4.50 2.54
CA ARG A 108 19.57 3.12 2.07
C ARG A 108 19.44 2.18 3.27
N GLU A 109 18.31 1.50 3.36
CA GLU A 109 18.07 0.45 4.35
C GLU A 109 18.32 -0.93 3.75
N GLY A 110 19.54 -1.39 3.91
CA GLY A 110 19.98 -2.69 3.39
C GLY A 110 19.84 -2.79 1.88
N LYS A 111 19.14 -3.86 1.42
CA LYS A 111 18.83 -4.09 0.01
C LYS A 111 17.32 -3.93 -0.28
N THR A 112 16.55 -3.43 0.68
CA THR A 112 15.09 -3.48 0.61
C THR A 112 14.51 -2.20 0.03
N TYR A 113 14.93 -1.05 0.50
CA TYR A 113 14.44 0.24 0.02
C TYR A 113 15.48 1.35 0.20
N ILE A 114 15.24 2.45 -0.49
CA ILE A 114 15.98 3.71 -0.38
C ILE A 114 14.95 4.79 -0.03
N ALA A 115 15.17 5.51 1.06
CA ALA A 115 14.41 6.69 1.41
C ALA A 115 15.05 7.91 0.75
N ILE A 116 14.28 8.65 -0.04
CA ILE A 116 14.70 9.81 -0.81
C ILE A 116 14.03 11.03 -0.23
N GLN A 117 14.81 11.92 0.35
CA GLN A 117 14.32 13.17 0.88
C GLN A 117 14.41 14.28 -0.16
N ALA A 118 13.43 15.19 -0.11
CA ALA A 118 13.39 16.40 -0.90
C ALA A 118 12.97 17.56 0.01
N SER A 119 13.63 18.69 -0.12
CA SER A 119 13.28 19.91 0.60
C SER A 119 12.65 20.91 -0.35
N LEU A 120 11.50 21.45 0.02
CA LEU A 120 10.75 22.45 -0.69
C LEU A 120 10.68 23.73 0.16
N GLU A 121 11.09 24.84 -0.40
CA GLU A 121 10.91 26.17 0.18
C GLU A 121 10.01 26.98 -0.77
N GLY A 122 9.11 27.77 -0.23
CA GLY A 122 8.20 28.59 -1.05
C GLY A 122 7.27 29.43 -0.20
N SER A 123 6.47 30.25 -0.86
CA SER A 123 5.51 31.13 -0.21
C SER A 123 4.09 30.81 -0.72
N ALA A 124 3.16 30.58 0.19
CA ALA A 124 1.77 30.27 -0.14
C ALA A 124 0.82 30.82 0.94
N THR A 125 -0.46 30.94 0.61
CA THR A 125 -1.50 31.19 1.60
C THR A 125 -1.82 29.92 2.38
N TYR A 126 -2.48 30.05 3.51
CA TYR A 126 -2.92 28.89 4.30
C TYR A 126 -3.83 27.94 3.49
N ALA A 127 -4.74 28.48 2.68
CA ALA A 127 -5.62 27.68 1.82
C ALA A 127 -4.83 26.89 0.77
N GLN A 128 -3.83 27.50 0.15
CA GLN A 128 -2.94 26.86 -0.82
C GLN A 128 -2.10 25.75 -0.18
N LEU A 129 -1.60 25.97 1.04
CA LEU A 129 -0.90 24.96 1.81
C LEU A 129 -1.82 23.76 2.12
N CYS A 130 -3.05 24.03 2.57
CA CYS A 130 -4.02 22.95 2.82
C CYS A 130 -4.33 22.15 1.55
N GLN A 131 -4.45 22.82 0.40
CA GLN A 131 -4.65 22.15 -0.89
C GLN A 131 -3.44 21.29 -1.27
N PHE A 132 -2.23 21.81 -1.10
CA PHE A 132 -1.00 21.03 -1.32
C PHE A 132 -0.96 19.76 -0.45
N LEU A 133 -1.20 19.91 0.85
CA LEU A 133 -1.20 18.79 1.79
C LEU A 133 -2.28 17.76 1.44
N LEU A 134 -3.47 18.21 1.05
CA LEU A 134 -4.55 17.35 0.61
C LEU A 134 -4.12 16.49 -0.59
N HIS A 135 -3.61 17.12 -1.64
CA HIS A 135 -3.15 16.42 -2.84
C HIS A 135 -1.93 15.52 -2.56
N PHE A 136 -1.02 15.98 -1.69
CA PHE A 136 0.14 15.18 -1.27
C PHE A 136 -0.27 13.86 -0.63
N TYR A 137 -1.23 13.90 0.31
CA TYR A 137 -1.69 12.69 1.01
C TYR A 137 -2.73 11.88 0.23
N GLN A 138 -3.43 12.49 -0.73
CA GLN A 138 -4.33 11.76 -1.63
C GLN A 138 -3.59 10.99 -2.73
N THR A 139 -2.34 11.33 -2.98
CA THR A 139 -1.52 10.64 -3.98
C THR A 139 -1.09 9.28 -3.43
N ASP A 140 -1.39 8.22 -4.17
CA ASP A 140 -1.05 6.84 -3.80
C ASP A 140 0.45 6.56 -4.06
N LEU A 141 1.29 7.24 -3.29
CA LEU A 141 2.73 7.12 -3.29
C LEU A 141 3.20 6.83 -1.86
N GLN A 142 4.18 5.95 -1.71
CA GLN A 142 4.80 5.68 -0.42
C GLN A 142 5.68 6.87 0.00
N GLN A 143 5.06 7.83 0.67
CA GLN A 143 5.71 9.09 1.04
C GLN A 143 5.20 9.65 2.36
N ASN A 144 5.98 10.53 2.95
CA ASN A 144 5.63 11.22 4.19
C ASN A 144 6.29 12.62 4.26
N ILE A 145 5.70 13.51 5.05
CA ILE A 145 6.31 14.79 5.41
C ILE A 145 7.06 14.60 6.72
N ILE A 146 8.38 14.81 6.70
CA ILE A 146 9.26 14.68 7.88
C ILE A 146 9.21 15.95 8.71
N SER A 147 9.26 17.12 8.07
CA SER A 147 9.20 18.41 8.74
C SER A 147 8.41 19.42 7.92
N LEU A 148 7.69 20.26 8.62
CA LEU A 148 6.96 21.40 8.07
C LEU A 148 7.18 22.59 9.00
N GLU A 149 7.86 23.61 8.51
CA GLU A 149 8.08 24.88 9.20
C GLU A 149 7.30 25.95 8.50
N LEU A 150 6.59 26.78 9.26
CA LEU A 150 5.74 27.85 8.77
C LEU A 150 6.13 29.14 9.47
N ASP A 151 6.60 30.11 8.70
CA ASP A 151 6.86 31.47 9.18
C ASP A 151 5.85 32.43 8.60
N SER A 152 5.20 33.19 9.46
CA SER A 152 4.21 34.20 9.07
C SER A 152 4.81 35.61 9.19
N THR A 153 4.86 36.33 8.09
CA THR A 153 5.28 37.70 8.06
C THR A 153 4.12 38.70 8.34
N GLY A 154 2.89 38.18 8.48
CA GLY A 154 1.68 38.98 8.64
C GLY A 154 0.77 38.50 9.77
N THR A 155 -0.26 39.30 10.06
CA THR A 155 -1.23 39.03 11.14
C THR A 155 -2.57 38.49 10.65
N ARG A 156 -2.75 38.29 9.34
CA ARG A 156 -4.00 37.82 8.73
C ARG A 156 -3.84 36.45 8.10
N LEU A 157 -4.89 35.64 8.16
CA LEU A 157 -4.96 34.31 7.52
C LEU A 157 -4.81 34.33 5.98
N SER A 158 -5.04 35.51 5.38
CA SER A 158 -4.85 35.75 3.94
C SER A 158 -3.42 36.12 3.57
N ASP A 159 -2.58 36.36 4.56
CA ASP A 159 -1.18 36.71 4.34
C ASP A 159 -0.39 35.46 3.90
N ARG A 160 0.65 35.70 3.11
CA ARG A 160 1.49 34.60 2.65
C ARG A 160 2.37 34.09 3.78
N LEU A 161 2.50 32.79 3.84
CA LEU A 161 3.37 32.08 4.75
C LEU A 161 4.65 31.71 3.99
N GLU A 162 5.80 31.89 4.62
CA GLU A 162 7.01 31.25 4.18
C GLU A 162 7.02 29.80 4.68
N ILE A 163 7.17 28.87 3.75
CA ILE A 163 7.00 27.45 3.99
C ILE A 163 8.32 26.76 3.72
N LYS A 164 8.80 25.97 4.68
CA LYS A 164 9.88 25.02 4.50
C LYS A 164 9.36 23.63 4.82
N LEU A 165 9.38 22.77 3.82
CA LEU A 165 8.86 21.40 3.93
C LEU A 165 9.96 20.42 3.53
N THR A 166 10.13 19.37 4.31
CA THR A 166 10.94 18.21 3.94
C THR A 166 10.03 17.01 3.79
N ALA A 167 9.95 16.49 2.58
CA ALA A 167 9.21 15.28 2.26
C ALA A 167 10.18 14.12 2.01
N GLU A 168 9.72 12.92 2.25
CA GLU A 168 10.44 11.67 2.02
C GLU A 168 9.57 10.72 1.21
N GLY A 169 10.11 10.19 0.11
CA GLY A 169 9.51 9.13 -0.68
C GLY A 169 10.34 7.85 -0.62
N LEU A 170 9.68 6.70 -0.70
CA LEU A 170 10.34 5.40 -0.65
C LEU A 170 10.50 4.80 -2.04
N ALA A 171 11.72 4.41 -2.39
CA ALA A 171 12.07 3.62 -3.57
C ALA A 171 12.33 2.17 -3.15
N LEU A 172 11.43 1.25 -3.50
CA LEU A 172 11.59 -0.16 -3.19
C LEU A 172 12.42 -0.87 -4.27
N ALA A 173 13.30 -1.78 -3.87
CA ALA A 173 14.16 -2.52 -4.78
C ALA A 173 13.40 -3.37 -5.82
N LYS A 174 12.14 -3.73 -5.54
CA LYS A 174 11.27 -4.49 -6.44
C LYS A 174 10.26 -3.62 -7.19
N ALA A 175 10.36 -2.29 -7.07
CA ALA A 175 9.53 -1.37 -7.83
C ALA A 175 9.83 -1.47 -9.33
N ARG A 176 8.87 -1.10 -10.16
CA ARG A 176 9.08 -1.08 -11.61
C ARG A 176 9.91 0.15 -12.00
N PRO A 177 10.89 -0.01 -12.89
CA PRO A 177 11.51 1.15 -13.54
C PRO A 177 10.44 1.94 -14.29
N ARG A 178 10.48 3.27 -14.18
CA ARG A 178 9.55 4.17 -14.89
C ARG A 178 10.29 5.42 -15.32
N GLU A 179 9.90 5.94 -16.48
CA GLU A 179 10.41 7.21 -16.98
C GLU A 179 9.63 8.39 -16.41
N LEU A 180 8.38 8.18 -16.05
CA LEU A 180 7.48 9.13 -15.41
C LEU A 180 6.94 8.53 -14.12
N LEU A 181 6.77 9.34 -13.09
CA LEU A 181 6.21 8.88 -11.81
C LEU A 181 4.74 8.51 -11.95
N PHE A 182 4.01 9.33 -12.70
CA PHE A 182 2.62 9.08 -13.03
C PHE A 182 2.44 9.10 -14.54
N PRO A 183 1.64 8.15 -15.09
CA PRO A 183 1.32 8.14 -16.51
C PRO A 183 0.73 9.47 -16.96
N ARG A 184 1.14 9.93 -18.13
CA ARG A 184 0.65 11.17 -18.75
C ARG A 184 0.21 10.89 -20.17
N GLY A 185 -0.83 11.56 -20.60
CA GLY A 185 -1.29 11.64 -21.97
C GLY A 185 -1.67 13.07 -22.31
N LYS A 186 -2.21 13.28 -23.49
CA LYS A 186 -2.72 14.59 -23.90
C LYS A 186 -4.13 14.46 -24.41
N LEU A 187 -4.97 15.44 -24.09
CA LEU A 187 -6.30 15.55 -24.66
C LEU A 187 -6.20 15.81 -26.17
N ALA A 188 -6.82 14.94 -26.98
CA ALA A 188 -6.72 14.99 -28.45
C ALA A 188 -7.78 15.92 -29.07
N SER A 189 -8.90 16.16 -28.39
CA SER A 189 -10.02 16.96 -28.87
C SER A 189 -10.65 17.76 -27.75
N THR A 190 -11.31 18.87 -28.09
CA THR A 190 -12.05 19.66 -27.08
C THR A 190 -13.01 18.80 -26.27
N LEU A 191 -12.96 18.94 -24.97
CA LEU A 191 -13.83 18.26 -24.01
C LEU A 191 -14.79 19.27 -23.39
N ASN A 192 -16.07 19.19 -23.73
CA ASN A 192 -17.10 20.05 -23.16
C ASN A 192 -17.46 19.60 -21.73
N PHE A 193 -18.06 20.50 -20.96
CA PHE A 193 -18.41 20.26 -19.55
C PHE A 193 -19.38 19.08 -19.32
N ASP A 194 -20.22 18.75 -20.31
CA ASP A 194 -21.21 17.66 -20.30
C ASP A 194 -20.76 16.40 -21.05
N ALA A 195 -19.55 16.43 -21.63
CA ALA A 195 -19.07 15.31 -22.42
C ALA A 195 -18.75 14.10 -21.55
N THR A 196 -19.24 12.93 -21.95
CA THR A 196 -18.98 11.63 -21.33
C THR A 196 -17.91 10.82 -22.06
N LYS A 197 -17.44 11.31 -23.20
CA LYS A 197 -16.36 10.69 -23.98
C LYS A 197 -15.28 11.70 -24.28
N MET A 198 -14.03 11.28 -24.12
CA MET A 198 -12.85 12.06 -24.44
C MET A 198 -11.91 11.27 -25.35
N LYS A 199 -11.13 11.98 -26.17
CA LYS A 199 -10.06 11.38 -26.94
C LYS A 199 -8.72 11.78 -26.36
N VAL A 200 -7.86 10.80 -26.18
CA VAL A 200 -6.51 10.98 -25.59
C VAL A 200 -5.48 10.44 -26.57
N HIS A 201 -4.37 11.14 -26.74
CA HIS A 201 -3.21 10.67 -27.48
C HIS A 201 -1.96 10.70 -26.59
N ASP A 202 -0.85 10.14 -27.05
CA ASP A 202 0.40 10.00 -26.30
C ASP A 202 0.21 9.28 -24.97
N VAL A 203 -0.63 8.23 -24.96
CA VAL A 203 -0.98 7.47 -23.76
C VAL A 203 0.17 6.52 -23.42
N LEU A 204 0.86 6.77 -22.31
CA LEU A 204 1.94 5.95 -21.77
C LEU A 204 1.58 5.45 -20.37
N ASP A 205 1.74 4.16 -20.15
CA ASP A 205 1.67 3.47 -18.85
C ASP A 205 0.35 3.62 -18.06
N PHE A 206 -0.76 4.02 -18.68
CA PHE A 206 -2.06 4.02 -18.02
C PHE A 206 -2.53 2.61 -17.68
N PRO A 207 -3.32 2.43 -16.59
CA PRO A 207 -3.85 1.13 -16.24
C PRO A 207 -4.66 0.50 -17.38
N SER A 208 -4.45 -0.79 -17.62
CA SER A 208 -5.27 -1.56 -18.55
C SER A 208 -6.62 -1.97 -17.99
N GLN A 209 -6.77 -1.92 -16.65
CA GLN A 209 -8.01 -2.24 -15.94
C GLN A 209 -8.76 -0.96 -15.58
N THR A 210 -10.05 -0.95 -15.85
CA THR A 210 -10.98 0.13 -15.45
C THR A 210 -11.86 -0.35 -14.27
N PRO A 211 -12.37 0.55 -13.42
CA PRO A 211 -12.22 2.01 -13.49
C PRO A 211 -10.91 2.51 -12.90
N PHE A 212 -10.40 3.62 -13.44
CA PHE A 212 -9.31 4.38 -12.84
C PHE A 212 -9.60 5.88 -12.92
N ARG A 213 -8.87 6.68 -12.15
CA ARG A 213 -9.07 8.14 -12.13
C ARG A 213 -7.96 8.87 -12.85
N ILE A 214 -8.35 9.94 -13.52
CA ILE A 214 -7.46 10.87 -14.19
C ILE A 214 -7.73 12.29 -13.72
N ARG A 215 -6.75 13.14 -13.93
CA ARG A 215 -6.84 14.58 -13.70
C ARG A 215 -6.61 15.34 -14.99
N LEU A 216 -7.46 16.32 -15.23
CA LEU A 216 -7.25 17.35 -16.23
C LEU A 216 -7.25 18.70 -15.49
N ASP A 217 -6.09 19.33 -15.41
CA ASP A 217 -5.91 20.58 -14.65
C ASP A 217 -6.41 20.40 -13.20
N GLN A 218 -7.54 21.01 -12.83
CA GLN A 218 -8.12 20.92 -11.49
C GLN A 218 -9.31 19.95 -11.38
N GLU A 219 -9.72 19.33 -12.48
CA GLU A 219 -10.83 18.40 -12.49
C GLU A 219 -10.37 16.96 -12.42
N PHE A 220 -11.00 16.17 -11.55
CA PHE A 220 -10.87 14.72 -11.52
C PHE A 220 -11.99 14.07 -12.30
N LEU A 221 -11.63 13.07 -13.11
CA LEU A 221 -12.54 12.27 -13.89
C LEU A 221 -12.34 10.80 -13.57
N THR A 222 -13.41 10.02 -13.59
CA THR A 222 -13.32 8.55 -13.51
C THR A 222 -13.44 7.98 -14.92
N VAL A 223 -12.44 7.23 -15.35
CA VAL A 223 -12.45 6.49 -16.62
C VAL A 223 -13.12 5.15 -16.37
N GLU A 224 -14.28 4.93 -16.98
CA GLU A 224 -15.04 3.69 -16.85
C GLU A 224 -14.72 2.68 -17.95
N LYS A 225 -14.31 3.17 -19.13
CA LYS A 225 -14.01 2.32 -20.27
C LYS A 225 -12.96 2.97 -21.18
N VAL A 226 -12.05 2.15 -21.68
CA VAL A 226 -11.02 2.54 -22.65
C VAL A 226 -11.26 1.77 -23.95
N GLU A 227 -11.47 2.48 -25.05
CA GLU A 227 -11.64 1.95 -26.40
C GLU A 227 -10.62 2.62 -27.36
N GLY A 228 -9.39 2.09 -27.35
CA GLY A 228 -8.29 2.72 -28.08
C GLY A 228 -8.04 4.14 -27.54
N ASP A 229 -8.08 5.14 -28.41
CA ASP A 229 -7.87 6.54 -28.05
C ASP A 229 -9.11 7.21 -27.45
N THR A 230 -10.25 6.53 -27.41
CA THR A 230 -11.50 7.07 -26.89
C THR A 230 -11.83 6.47 -25.52
N TRP A 231 -11.94 7.34 -24.54
CA TRP A 231 -12.23 6.97 -23.14
C TRP A 231 -13.62 7.45 -22.74
N THR A 232 -14.39 6.56 -22.12
CA THR A 232 -15.67 6.93 -21.48
C THR A 232 -15.38 7.36 -20.07
N VAL A 233 -15.84 8.56 -19.71
CA VAL A 233 -15.50 9.21 -18.44
C VAL A 233 -16.73 9.73 -17.71
N VAL A 234 -16.66 9.69 -16.38
CA VAL A 234 -17.57 10.40 -15.48
C VAL A 234 -16.86 11.66 -15.00
N ARG A 235 -17.51 12.80 -15.21
CA ARG A 235 -16.98 14.14 -14.91
C ARG A 235 -17.18 14.50 -13.45
N GLY A 236 -16.37 15.43 -12.94
CA GLY A 236 -16.55 16.01 -11.62
C GLY A 236 -16.34 15.05 -10.46
N ALA A 237 -15.49 14.05 -10.63
CA ALA A 237 -15.13 13.16 -9.52
C ALA A 237 -14.48 13.96 -8.38
N ASN A 238 -14.55 13.46 -7.14
CA ASN A 238 -14.02 14.11 -5.94
C ASN A 238 -14.53 15.54 -5.70
N LEU A 239 -15.80 15.80 -6.02
CA LEU A 239 -16.42 17.11 -5.84
C LEU A 239 -15.77 18.23 -6.67
N THR A 240 -15.03 17.91 -7.72
CA THR A 240 -14.51 18.88 -8.65
C THR A 240 -15.58 19.34 -9.64
N VAL A 241 -15.43 20.54 -10.19
CA VAL A 241 -16.41 21.11 -11.11
C VAL A 241 -15.99 20.81 -12.55
N PRO A 242 -16.86 20.20 -13.38
CA PRO A 242 -16.58 20.00 -14.79
C PRO A 242 -16.34 21.33 -15.53
N ALA A 243 -15.25 21.37 -16.28
CA ALA A 243 -14.87 22.54 -17.08
C ALA A 243 -14.71 22.16 -18.56
N ARG A 244 -14.66 23.16 -19.43
CA ARG A 244 -14.31 22.97 -20.83
C ARG A 244 -12.79 22.99 -20.99
N TYR A 245 -12.27 21.98 -21.72
CA TYR A 245 -10.84 21.83 -21.99
C TYR A 245 -10.56 21.83 -23.47
N GLU A 246 -9.50 22.51 -23.86
CA GLU A 246 -9.02 22.54 -25.24
C GLU A 246 -8.01 21.40 -25.49
N PRO A 247 -7.80 20.99 -26.75
CA PRO A 247 -6.82 19.96 -27.10
C PRO A 247 -5.41 20.32 -26.62
N GLY A 248 -4.62 19.32 -26.24
CA GLY A 248 -3.25 19.47 -25.79
C GLY A 248 -3.07 19.58 -24.27
N ILE A 249 -4.16 19.72 -23.52
CA ILE A 249 -4.08 19.70 -22.05
C ILE A 249 -3.56 18.32 -21.57
N PRO A 250 -2.62 18.30 -20.59
CA PRO A 250 -2.14 17.04 -20.00
C PRO A 250 -3.28 16.25 -19.36
N VAL A 251 -3.31 14.97 -19.65
CA VAL A 251 -4.15 13.97 -18.95
C VAL A 251 -3.22 13.19 -18.05
N GLU A 252 -3.43 13.26 -16.76
CA GLU A 252 -2.57 12.63 -15.77
C GLU A 252 -3.33 11.54 -15.01
N LEU A 253 -2.67 10.44 -14.69
CA LEU A 253 -3.24 9.46 -13.79
C LEU A 253 -3.32 10.06 -12.38
N ALA A 254 -4.49 9.98 -11.77
CA ALA A 254 -4.71 10.46 -10.40
C ALA A 254 -4.99 9.26 -9.48
N PRO A 255 -3.95 8.61 -8.94
CA PRO A 255 -4.12 7.58 -7.94
C PRO A 255 -4.63 8.22 -6.66
N LEU A 256 -5.77 7.75 -6.17
CA LEU A 256 -6.34 8.18 -4.91
C LEU A 256 -6.11 7.09 -3.87
N ASN A 257 -5.70 7.50 -2.67
CA ASN A 257 -5.72 6.61 -1.52
C ASN A 257 -7.14 6.08 -1.30
N GLN A 258 -7.28 4.76 -1.23
CA GLN A 258 -8.55 4.08 -0.97
C GLN A 258 -9.00 4.17 0.50
N PHE A 259 -8.43 5.09 1.28
CA PHE A 259 -8.73 5.25 2.71
C PHE A 259 -9.87 6.24 3.00
N THR A 260 -10.68 6.58 2.01
CA THR A 260 -11.91 7.34 2.23
C THR A 260 -13.13 6.47 1.99
N GLU A 261 -13.30 5.45 2.82
CA GLU A 261 -14.61 4.90 3.20
C GLU A 261 -14.73 4.85 4.72
#